data_ae6bb83682db8fbedfd1e93fe574e177
#
_entry.id   ae6bb83682db8fbedfd1e93fe574e177
#
_cell.length_a   1.000
_cell.length_b   1.000
_cell.length_c   1.000
_cell.angle_alpha   90.00
_cell.angle_beta   90.00
_cell.angle_gamma   90.00
#
_symmetry.space_group_name_H-M   'P 1'
#
loop_
_entity.id
_entity.type
_entity.pdbx_description
1 polymer ?
#
loop_
_entity_poly.entity_id
_entity_poly.type
_entity_poly.pdbx_seq_one_letter_code
_entity_poly.pdbx_strand_id
1 'polypeptide(L)'
;MAGFLDLPERSAKPRERGITHVLDKGLSVAEVDGLMEVAGDAVDIVKLGWGTALVSGNLEEKLARFRAHDVPVVLGGTLTEIALRDGRLEGLVAWLKELGLRHVEVSDGTLALDPQRKREVIAALAREFVVFSEVGSKDDERIMAPYRWVEQIEQELAAGAWKVIAEARESGTAGIFRHDGEVRMGLIDEIAHAVDPDRIVFEAPQRQQQVWFLQRFGREVNLGNIAPGDVLSLETLRLGLRSDTMELP
;
A
#
# COMPACT_ATOMS: atom_id res chain seq x y z
N MET A 1 1.42 -27.74 -3.76
CA MET A 1 -0.06 -27.58 -3.73
C MET A 1 -0.73 -28.93 -3.95
N ALA A 2 -1.86 -29.17 -3.30
CA ALA A 2 -2.62 -30.41 -3.49
C ALA A 2 -3.21 -30.39 -4.91
N GLY A 3 -2.74 -31.28 -5.79
CA GLY A 3 -3.05 -31.27 -7.23
C GLY A 3 -4.44 -31.82 -7.62
N PHE A 4 -5.44 -31.70 -6.73
CA PHE A 4 -6.81 -32.14 -7.00
C PHE A 4 -7.77 -30.99 -7.36
N LEU A 5 -7.30 -29.74 -7.31
CA LEU A 5 -8.03 -28.54 -7.71
C LEU A 5 -7.23 -27.76 -8.74
N ASP A 6 -7.92 -27.32 -9.78
CA ASP A 6 -7.38 -26.36 -10.74
C ASP A 6 -7.56 -24.94 -10.17
N LEU A 7 -6.56 -24.48 -9.42
CA LEU A 7 -6.56 -23.14 -8.89
C LEU A 7 -6.07 -22.12 -9.92
N PRO A 8 -6.63 -20.90 -9.93
CA PRO A 8 -6.12 -19.85 -10.81
C PRO A 8 -4.66 -19.52 -10.49
N GLU A 9 -3.87 -19.30 -11.52
CA GLU A 9 -2.49 -18.89 -11.36
C GLU A 9 -2.42 -17.44 -10.87
N ARG A 10 -1.50 -17.19 -9.94
CA ARG A 10 -1.12 -15.86 -9.50
C ARG A 10 0.09 -15.38 -10.29
N SER A 11 0.17 -14.09 -10.57
CA SER A 11 1.38 -13.50 -11.16
C SER A 11 2.61 -13.84 -10.31
N ALA A 12 3.74 -14.11 -10.96
CA ALA A 12 4.99 -14.45 -10.30
C ALA A 12 5.61 -13.22 -9.62
N LYS A 13 6.33 -13.44 -8.51
CA LYS A 13 7.14 -12.40 -7.85
C LYS A 13 8.41 -12.07 -8.68
N PRO A 14 8.88 -10.82 -8.69
CA PRO A 14 8.27 -9.63 -8.09
C PRO A 14 7.02 -9.20 -8.86
N ARG A 15 5.92 -8.97 -8.12
CA ARG A 15 4.63 -8.63 -8.73
C ARG A 15 4.53 -7.14 -9.05
N GLU A 16 4.03 -6.84 -10.25
CA GLU A 16 3.64 -5.48 -10.65
C GLU A 16 2.13 -5.26 -10.51
N ARG A 17 1.35 -6.34 -10.45
CA ARG A 17 -0.10 -6.36 -10.20
C ARG A 17 -0.45 -7.51 -9.27
N GLY A 18 -1.61 -7.44 -8.65
CA GLY A 18 -2.00 -8.39 -7.61
C GLY A 18 -1.20 -8.23 -6.33
N ILE A 19 -0.66 -7.05 -6.10
CA ILE A 19 0.19 -6.74 -4.94
C ILE A 19 -0.61 -6.88 -3.67
N THR A 20 -0.05 -7.58 -2.70
CA THR A 20 -0.45 -7.58 -1.30
C THR A 20 0.55 -6.73 -0.52
N HIS A 21 0.13 -5.49 -0.20
CA HIS A 21 0.91 -4.52 0.56
C HIS A 21 0.49 -4.57 2.02
N VAL A 22 1.38 -5.13 2.86
CA VAL A 22 1.11 -5.43 4.28
C VAL A 22 1.45 -4.25 5.16
N LEU A 23 0.59 -3.94 6.13
CA LEU A 23 0.85 -2.92 7.15
C LEU A 23 1.39 -3.58 8.43
N ASP A 24 2.70 -3.41 8.67
CA ASP A 24 3.35 -3.77 9.94
C ASP A 24 3.22 -2.61 10.95
N LYS A 25 2.51 -2.86 12.04
CA LYS A 25 2.29 -1.91 13.14
C LYS A 25 3.20 -2.16 14.35
N GLY A 26 4.18 -3.07 14.22
CA GLY A 26 5.10 -3.38 15.29
C GLY A 26 5.38 -4.87 15.49
N LEU A 27 5.41 -5.66 14.40
CA LEU A 27 5.81 -7.06 14.48
C LEU A 27 7.19 -7.21 15.12
N SER A 28 7.35 -8.17 15.99
CA SER A 28 8.64 -8.66 16.46
C SER A 28 9.35 -9.46 15.35
N VAL A 29 10.63 -9.71 15.50
CA VAL A 29 11.40 -10.55 14.57
C VAL A 29 10.80 -11.95 14.45
N ALA A 30 10.38 -12.55 15.56
CA ALA A 30 9.75 -13.88 15.55
C ALA A 30 8.41 -13.90 14.81
N GLU A 31 7.61 -12.84 14.90
CA GLU A 31 6.36 -12.71 14.15
C GLU A 31 6.63 -12.50 12.65
N VAL A 32 7.70 -11.79 12.29
CA VAL A 32 8.13 -11.67 10.89
C VAL A 32 8.57 -13.02 10.36
N ASP A 33 9.39 -13.78 11.08
CA ASP A 33 9.80 -15.11 10.68
C ASP A 33 8.58 -16.03 10.48
N GLY A 34 7.62 -16.03 11.42
CA GLY A 34 6.39 -16.80 11.30
C GLY A 34 5.51 -16.38 10.11
N LEU A 35 5.38 -15.07 9.85
CA LEU A 35 4.67 -14.58 8.69
C LEU A 35 5.32 -15.03 7.38
N MET A 36 6.64 -14.92 7.29
CA MET A 36 7.38 -15.31 6.09
C MET A 36 7.34 -16.82 5.86
N GLU A 37 7.41 -17.63 6.93
CA GLU A 37 7.28 -19.08 6.85
C GLU A 37 5.95 -19.52 6.23
N VAL A 38 4.83 -18.90 6.65
CA VAL A 38 3.49 -19.37 6.26
C VAL A 38 2.92 -18.63 5.06
N ALA A 39 3.31 -17.38 4.81
CA ALA A 39 2.67 -16.50 3.84
C ALA A 39 3.64 -15.67 2.98
N GLY A 40 4.95 -15.94 3.06
CA GLY A 40 5.96 -15.14 2.37
C GLY A 40 5.72 -14.99 0.88
N ASP A 41 5.23 -16.02 0.21
CA ASP A 41 4.90 -15.99 -1.22
C ASP A 41 3.72 -15.06 -1.56
N ALA A 42 2.87 -14.78 -0.58
CA ALA A 42 1.71 -13.90 -0.74
C ALA A 42 1.97 -12.45 -0.27
N VAL A 43 3.12 -12.16 0.34
CA VAL A 43 3.52 -10.80 0.75
C VAL A 43 4.40 -10.18 -0.33
N ASP A 44 4.02 -9.04 -0.88
CA ASP A 44 4.80 -8.37 -1.93
C ASP A 44 5.58 -7.17 -1.42
N ILE A 45 5.02 -6.41 -0.49
CA ILE A 45 5.62 -5.22 0.12
C ILE A 45 5.16 -5.13 1.56
N VAL A 46 6.05 -4.69 2.45
CA VAL A 46 5.69 -4.39 3.84
C VAL A 46 5.89 -2.90 4.12
N LYS A 47 4.83 -2.23 4.57
CA LYS A 47 4.87 -0.86 5.10
C LYS A 47 5.06 -0.90 6.62
N LEU A 48 6.17 -0.34 7.11
CA LEU A 48 6.31 -0.03 8.53
C LEU A 48 5.46 1.20 8.82
N GLY A 49 4.34 1.00 9.50
CA GLY A 49 3.32 2.01 9.70
C GLY A 49 3.84 3.23 10.48
N TRP A 50 3.43 4.41 10.05
CA TRP A 50 3.75 5.69 10.70
C TRP A 50 5.25 5.89 10.94
N GLY A 51 5.66 6.14 12.17
CA GLY A 51 7.04 6.26 12.62
C GLY A 51 7.54 5.06 13.42
N THR A 52 6.93 3.86 13.30
CA THR A 52 7.32 2.67 14.08
C THR A 52 8.78 2.30 13.87
N ALA A 53 9.33 2.57 12.69
CA ALA A 53 10.75 2.36 12.40
C ALA A 53 11.70 3.13 13.34
N LEU A 54 11.29 4.31 13.82
CA LEU A 54 12.11 5.14 14.73
C LEU A 54 12.09 4.64 16.18
N VAL A 55 11.06 3.89 16.56
CA VAL A 55 10.85 3.43 17.95
C VAL A 55 11.05 1.92 18.11
N SER A 56 11.31 1.19 17.02
CA SER A 56 11.61 -0.24 17.05
C SER A 56 13.04 -0.47 17.49
N GLY A 57 13.23 -1.24 18.58
CA GLY A 57 14.56 -1.59 19.10
C GLY A 57 15.34 -2.59 18.24
N ASN A 58 14.69 -3.25 17.30
CA ASN A 58 15.23 -4.34 16.47
C ASN A 58 15.02 -4.12 14.96
N LEU A 59 15.01 -2.86 14.53
CA LEU A 59 14.70 -2.49 13.14
C LEU A 59 15.60 -3.19 12.13
N GLU A 60 16.92 -3.15 12.32
CA GLU A 60 17.89 -3.73 11.37
C GLU A 60 17.69 -5.23 11.22
N GLU A 61 17.48 -5.95 12.33
CA GLU A 61 17.21 -7.38 12.31
C GLU A 61 15.90 -7.69 11.58
N LYS A 62 14.83 -6.93 11.85
CA LYS A 62 13.55 -7.04 11.14
C LYS A 62 13.72 -6.84 9.63
N LEU A 63 14.43 -5.79 9.22
CA LEU A 63 14.70 -5.51 7.81
C LEU A 63 15.52 -6.64 7.16
N ALA A 64 16.47 -7.22 7.89
CA ALA A 64 17.25 -8.36 7.40
C ALA A 64 16.37 -9.59 7.13
N ARG A 65 15.34 -9.86 7.98
CA ARG A 65 14.40 -10.95 7.75
C ARG A 65 13.57 -10.73 6.47
N PHE A 66 12.97 -9.57 6.30
CA PHE A 66 12.23 -9.28 5.07
C PHE A 66 13.12 -9.37 3.82
N ARG A 67 14.35 -8.86 3.90
CA ARG A 67 15.31 -8.94 2.80
C ARG A 67 15.69 -10.38 2.44
N ALA A 68 15.81 -11.27 3.43
CA ALA A 68 16.11 -12.68 3.22
C ALA A 68 15.01 -13.42 2.43
N HIS A 69 13.80 -12.87 2.38
CA HIS A 69 12.66 -13.37 1.62
C HIS A 69 12.35 -12.53 0.37
N ASP A 70 13.25 -11.66 -0.04
CA ASP A 70 13.07 -10.75 -1.18
C ASP A 70 11.80 -9.89 -1.08
N VAL A 71 11.40 -9.54 0.16
CA VAL A 71 10.24 -8.67 0.41
C VAL A 71 10.73 -7.23 0.64
N PRO A 72 10.39 -6.30 -0.26
CA PRO A 72 10.69 -4.88 -0.10
C PRO A 72 9.98 -4.31 1.13
N VAL A 73 10.66 -3.39 1.80
CA VAL A 73 10.08 -2.63 2.92
C VAL A 73 10.01 -1.15 2.55
N VAL A 74 8.91 -0.50 2.92
CA VAL A 74 8.71 0.94 2.79
C VAL A 74 8.38 1.53 4.17
N LEU A 75 8.88 2.72 4.46
CA LEU A 75 8.47 3.48 5.64
C LEU A 75 7.22 4.28 5.31
N GLY A 76 6.23 4.26 6.20
CA GLY A 76 4.96 4.95 6.00
C GLY A 76 5.13 6.46 5.80
N GLY A 77 4.33 7.05 4.93
CA GLY A 77 4.44 8.42 4.46
C GLY A 77 4.40 9.49 5.54
N THR A 78 3.77 9.24 6.68
CA THR A 78 3.79 10.13 7.84
C THR A 78 5.22 10.54 8.24
N LEU A 79 6.18 9.63 8.10
CA LEU A 79 7.58 9.94 8.41
C LEU A 79 8.18 10.92 7.39
N THR A 80 7.83 10.76 6.12
CA THR A 80 8.20 11.71 5.05
C THR A 80 7.57 13.08 5.32
N GLU A 81 6.30 13.14 5.73
CA GLU A 81 5.62 14.38 6.10
C GLU A 81 6.33 15.10 7.25
N ILE A 82 6.71 14.36 8.31
CA ILE A 82 7.46 14.91 9.44
C ILE A 82 8.83 15.46 8.98
N ALA A 83 9.55 14.70 8.17
CA ALA A 83 10.84 15.14 7.63
C ALA A 83 10.72 16.40 6.76
N LEU A 84 9.66 16.52 5.97
CA LEU A 84 9.36 17.72 5.17
C LEU A 84 9.03 18.91 6.05
N ARG A 85 8.16 18.74 7.04
CA ARG A 85 7.76 19.78 7.99
C ARG A 85 8.98 20.37 8.71
N ASP A 86 9.91 19.50 9.10
CA ASP A 86 11.06 19.90 9.92
C ASP A 86 12.30 20.25 9.05
N GLY A 87 12.16 20.28 7.71
CA GLY A 87 13.28 20.57 6.80
C GLY A 87 14.38 19.52 6.83
N ARG A 88 14.05 18.25 7.08
CA ARG A 88 14.97 17.13 7.28
C ARG A 88 14.88 16.04 6.19
N LEU A 89 14.35 16.37 5.03
CA LEU A 89 14.17 15.39 3.95
C LEU A 89 15.52 14.73 3.54
N GLU A 90 16.60 15.51 3.47
CA GLU A 90 17.93 14.95 3.14
C GLU A 90 18.41 13.95 4.19
N GLY A 91 18.12 14.20 5.48
CA GLY A 91 18.40 13.28 6.57
C GLY A 91 17.62 11.98 6.44
N LEU A 92 16.31 12.05 6.07
CA LEU A 92 15.50 10.87 5.78
C LEU A 92 16.09 10.08 4.61
N VAL A 93 16.47 10.74 3.52
CA VAL A 93 17.09 10.09 2.35
C VAL A 93 18.38 9.36 2.73
N ALA A 94 19.23 10.00 3.52
CA ALA A 94 20.48 9.38 4.00
C ALA A 94 20.18 8.13 4.83
N TRP A 95 19.22 8.21 5.74
CA TRP A 95 18.82 7.08 6.59
C TRP A 95 18.19 5.94 5.81
N LEU A 96 17.33 6.21 4.81
CA LEU A 96 16.78 5.18 3.92
C LEU A 96 17.89 4.40 3.21
N LYS A 97 18.92 5.11 2.74
CA LYS A 97 20.11 4.50 2.09
C LYS A 97 20.93 3.65 3.07
N GLU A 98 21.14 4.15 4.29
CA GLU A 98 21.83 3.42 5.35
C GLU A 98 21.11 2.11 5.69
N LEU A 99 19.79 2.14 5.79
CA LEU A 99 18.96 0.96 6.00
C LEU A 99 18.87 0.03 4.77
N GLY A 100 19.39 0.45 3.61
CA GLY A 100 19.31 -0.29 2.35
C GLY A 100 17.89 -0.37 1.77
N LEU A 101 17.02 0.57 2.13
CA LEU A 101 15.66 0.65 1.61
C LEU A 101 15.67 1.29 0.21
N ARG A 102 14.86 0.72 -0.69
CA ARG A 102 14.73 1.19 -2.07
C ARG A 102 13.37 1.81 -2.36
N HIS A 103 12.43 1.72 -1.42
CA HIS A 103 11.07 2.22 -1.55
C HIS A 103 10.84 3.33 -0.55
N VAL A 104 10.09 4.35 -0.97
CA VAL A 104 9.69 5.47 -0.11
C VAL A 104 8.23 5.82 -0.39
N GLU A 105 7.51 6.21 0.66
CA GLU A 105 6.14 6.69 0.54
C GLU A 105 6.09 8.20 0.77
N VAL A 106 5.39 8.90 -0.11
CA VAL A 106 5.13 10.35 -0.03
C VAL A 106 3.63 10.56 0.16
N SER A 107 3.24 11.06 1.33
CA SER A 107 1.86 11.40 1.67
C SER A 107 1.72 12.87 2.06
N ASP A 108 0.50 13.35 2.11
CA ASP A 108 0.10 14.68 2.59
C ASP A 108 -1.21 14.62 3.42
N GLY A 109 -1.52 13.44 3.91
CA GLY A 109 -2.75 13.19 4.65
C GLY A 109 -2.80 13.87 6.02
N THR A 110 -1.65 14.17 6.63
CA THR A 110 -1.52 14.83 7.93
C THR A 110 -1.02 16.26 7.79
N LEU A 111 -0.02 16.46 6.93
CA LEU A 111 0.54 17.75 6.61
C LEU A 111 -0.06 18.24 5.28
N ALA A 112 -0.87 19.30 5.31
CA ALA A 112 -1.39 19.89 4.08
C ALA A 112 -0.26 20.48 3.24
N LEU A 113 0.32 19.66 2.37
CA LEU A 113 1.33 20.09 1.42
C LEU A 113 0.65 20.81 0.24
N ASP A 114 1.34 21.80 -0.30
CA ASP A 114 0.99 22.33 -1.61
C ASP A 114 1.17 21.21 -2.67
N PRO A 115 0.19 20.97 -3.56
CA PRO A 115 0.26 19.89 -4.55
C PRO A 115 1.48 19.98 -5.47
N GLN A 116 1.93 21.19 -5.82
CA GLN A 116 3.15 21.35 -6.61
C GLN A 116 4.38 20.92 -5.80
N ARG A 117 4.44 21.29 -4.53
CA ARG A 117 5.53 20.88 -3.65
C ARG A 117 5.59 19.37 -3.48
N LYS A 118 4.44 18.70 -3.33
CA LYS A 118 4.39 17.24 -3.26
C LYS A 118 4.96 16.60 -4.52
N ARG A 119 4.57 17.06 -5.71
CA ARG A 119 5.12 16.59 -6.99
C ARG A 119 6.63 16.80 -7.12
N GLU A 120 7.14 17.94 -6.68
CA GLU A 120 8.59 18.20 -6.65
C GLU A 120 9.34 17.21 -5.76
N VAL A 121 8.78 16.88 -4.60
CA VAL A 121 9.33 15.86 -3.69
C VAL A 121 9.30 14.48 -4.34
N ILE A 122 8.18 14.08 -4.94
CA ILE A 122 8.07 12.81 -5.69
C ILE A 122 9.14 12.75 -6.78
N ALA A 123 9.25 13.78 -7.61
CA ALA A 123 10.22 13.81 -8.71
C ALA A 123 11.68 13.77 -8.21
N ALA A 124 11.97 14.40 -7.08
CA ALA A 124 13.30 14.35 -6.47
C ALA A 124 13.62 12.94 -5.95
N LEU A 125 12.69 12.32 -5.23
CA LEU A 125 12.88 10.97 -4.66
C LEU A 125 12.89 9.87 -5.73
N ALA A 126 12.10 10.01 -6.80
CA ALA A 126 12.04 9.04 -7.90
C ALA A 126 13.35 8.87 -8.68
N ARG A 127 14.32 9.77 -8.48
CA ARG A 127 15.67 9.62 -9.07
C ARG A 127 16.49 8.50 -8.41
N GLU A 128 16.14 8.14 -7.19
CA GLU A 128 16.94 7.21 -6.38
C GLU A 128 16.11 6.08 -5.75
N PHE A 129 14.78 6.26 -5.66
CA PHE A 129 13.88 5.33 -5.00
C PHE A 129 12.69 4.97 -5.88
N VAL A 130 12.08 3.83 -5.61
CA VAL A 130 10.73 3.50 -6.05
C VAL A 130 9.76 4.25 -5.15
N VAL A 131 9.00 5.18 -5.72
CA VAL A 131 8.11 6.06 -4.95
C VAL A 131 6.68 5.54 -5.00
N PHE A 132 6.11 5.31 -3.82
CA PHE A 132 4.66 5.30 -3.62
C PHE A 132 4.22 6.70 -3.28
N SER A 133 3.18 7.20 -3.91
CA SER A 133 2.50 8.39 -3.41
C SER A 133 1.12 8.02 -2.87
N GLU A 134 0.61 8.77 -1.91
CA GLU A 134 -0.67 8.51 -1.29
C GLU A 134 -1.60 9.69 -1.58
N VAL A 135 -2.77 9.41 -2.19
CA VAL A 135 -3.80 10.40 -2.49
C VAL A 135 -5.03 10.11 -1.64
N GLY A 136 -5.55 11.16 -1.02
CA GLY A 136 -6.73 11.12 -0.17
C GLY A 136 -6.53 11.92 1.10
N SER A 137 -7.62 12.20 1.80
CA SER A 137 -7.57 12.89 3.09
C SER A 137 -7.83 11.90 4.22
N LYS A 138 -7.02 12.00 5.27
CA LYS A 138 -7.27 11.32 6.56
C LYS A 138 -8.40 12.01 7.35
N ASP A 139 -8.84 13.17 6.90
CA ASP A 139 -9.94 13.92 7.46
C ASP A 139 -11.23 13.57 6.70
N ASP A 140 -12.15 12.90 7.36
CA ASP A 140 -13.45 12.48 6.81
C ASP A 140 -14.40 13.66 6.57
N GLU A 141 -14.19 14.81 7.21
CA GLU A 141 -14.92 16.05 6.94
C GLU A 141 -14.45 16.71 5.63
N ARG A 142 -13.23 16.41 5.19
CA ARG A 142 -12.66 16.98 3.96
C ARG A 142 -13.01 16.13 2.74
N ILE A 143 -14.21 16.35 2.20
CA ILE A 143 -14.66 15.66 0.99
C ILE A 143 -13.96 16.25 -0.24
N MET A 144 -13.09 15.47 -0.86
CA MET A 144 -12.49 15.76 -2.14
C MET A 144 -13.41 15.27 -3.27
N ALA A 145 -13.69 16.13 -4.27
CA ALA A 145 -14.47 15.74 -5.44
C ALA A 145 -13.73 14.64 -6.26
N PRO A 146 -14.43 13.67 -6.87
CA PRO A 146 -13.80 12.56 -7.60
C PRO A 146 -12.78 13.02 -8.65
N TYR A 147 -13.10 14.03 -9.46
CA TYR A 147 -12.18 14.54 -10.48
C TYR A 147 -10.86 15.07 -9.89
N ARG A 148 -10.86 15.55 -8.64
CA ARG A 148 -9.64 15.99 -7.96
C ARG A 148 -8.74 14.82 -7.58
N TRP A 149 -9.34 13.68 -7.23
CA TRP A 149 -8.59 12.45 -7.01
C TRP A 149 -7.88 12.02 -8.30
N VAL A 150 -8.61 11.98 -9.41
CA VAL A 150 -8.06 11.65 -10.72
C VAL A 150 -6.91 12.60 -11.07
N GLU A 151 -7.15 13.91 -11.01
CA GLU A 151 -6.14 14.92 -11.32
C GLU A 151 -4.86 14.74 -10.50
N GLN A 152 -4.99 14.51 -9.18
CA GLN A 152 -3.83 14.31 -8.31
C GLN A 152 -3.10 13.00 -8.64
N ILE A 153 -3.82 11.90 -8.82
CA ILE A 153 -3.24 10.61 -9.18
C ILE A 153 -2.43 10.72 -10.48
N GLU A 154 -3.01 11.28 -11.54
CA GLU A 154 -2.34 11.46 -12.82
C GLU A 154 -1.08 12.33 -12.70
N GLN A 155 -1.18 13.45 -11.98
CA GLN A 155 -0.05 14.37 -11.78
C GLN A 155 1.07 13.73 -10.95
N GLU A 156 0.76 12.94 -9.93
CA GLU A 156 1.74 12.26 -9.09
C GLU A 156 2.42 11.09 -9.83
N LEU A 157 1.67 10.35 -10.64
CA LEU A 157 2.23 9.35 -11.56
C LEU A 157 3.17 10.01 -12.60
N ALA A 158 2.76 11.14 -13.17
CA ALA A 158 3.58 11.90 -14.12
C ALA A 158 4.85 12.49 -13.45
N ALA A 159 4.80 12.80 -12.15
CA ALA A 159 5.95 13.25 -11.39
C ALA A 159 6.96 12.13 -11.06
N GLY A 160 6.62 10.87 -11.31
CA GLY A 160 7.51 9.73 -11.15
C GLY A 160 7.12 8.74 -10.07
N ALA A 161 5.92 8.84 -9.47
CA ALA A 161 5.42 7.79 -8.60
C ALA A 161 5.26 6.47 -9.39
N TRP A 162 5.76 5.37 -8.82
CA TRP A 162 5.57 4.03 -9.39
C TRP A 162 4.10 3.61 -9.30
N LYS A 163 3.51 3.75 -8.13
CA LYS A 163 2.09 3.53 -7.89
C LYS A 163 1.55 4.59 -6.94
N VAL A 164 0.25 4.81 -7.03
CA VAL A 164 -0.47 5.68 -6.11
C VAL A 164 -1.31 4.85 -5.16
N ILE A 165 -1.19 5.11 -3.87
CA ILE A 165 -2.01 4.52 -2.82
C ILE A 165 -3.28 5.37 -2.70
N ALA A 166 -4.43 4.74 -2.87
CA ALA A 166 -5.72 5.36 -2.59
C ALA A 166 -6.05 5.19 -1.10
N GLU A 167 -5.97 6.28 -0.36
CA GLU A 167 -6.06 6.34 1.11
C GLU A 167 -7.41 5.85 1.64
N ALA A 168 -7.39 5.05 2.72
CA ALA A 168 -8.57 4.58 3.43
C ALA A 168 -8.44 4.64 4.96
N ARG A 169 -7.35 5.07 5.51
CA ARG A 169 -6.88 4.84 6.88
C ARG A 169 -6.76 3.34 7.21
N GLU A 170 -6.12 3.05 8.32
CA GLU A 170 -6.02 1.68 8.83
C GLU A 170 -7.37 1.08 9.25
N SER A 171 -8.36 1.94 9.57
CA SER A 171 -9.71 1.52 9.93
C SER A 171 -10.58 1.15 8.73
N GLY A 172 -10.26 1.66 7.52
CA GLY A 172 -11.10 1.53 6.33
C GLY A 172 -12.39 2.35 6.42
N THR A 173 -12.35 3.52 7.05
CA THR A 173 -13.54 4.37 7.30
C THR A 173 -13.35 5.81 6.85
N ALA A 174 -12.36 6.07 5.97
CA ALA A 174 -12.12 7.39 5.39
C ALA A 174 -11.62 7.25 3.93
N GLY A 175 -11.29 8.35 3.29
CA GLY A 175 -10.72 8.38 1.95
C GLY A 175 -11.65 7.78 0.90
N ILE A 176 -11.28 6.60 0.38
CA ILE A 176 -12.09 5.84 -0.59
C ILE A 176 -13.30 5.13 0.03
N PHE A 177 -13.45 5.18 1.34
CA PHE A 177 -14.61 4.63 2.05
C PHE A 177 -15.41 5.72 2.74
N ARG A 178 -16.65 5.38 3.10
CA ARG A 178 -17.49 6.14 4.01
C ARG A 178 -17.12 5.81 5.45
N HIS A 179 -17.64 6.57 6.40
CA HIS A 179 -17.42 6.36 7.84
C HIS A 179 -17.92 4.98 8.36
N ASP A 180 -18.85 4.35 7.65
CA ASP A 180 -19.36 3.00 7.93
C ASP A 180 -18.59 1.86 7.24
N GLY A 181 -17.52 2.20 6.50
CA GLY A 181 -16.68 1.27 5.75
C GLY A 181 -17.20 0.92 4.36
N GLU A 182 -18.34 1.49 3.92
CA GLU A 182 -18.82 1.31 2.55
C GLU A 182 -17.92 1.98 1.52
N VAL A 183 -17.71 1.29 0.40
CA VAL A 183 -16.92 1.82 -0.72
C VAL A 183 -17.64 3.02 -1.35
N ARG A 184 -16.91 4.09 -1.59
CA ARG A 184 -17.39 5.23 -2.39
C ARG A 184 -17.35 4.87 -3.88
N MET A 185 -18.28 4.00 -4.32
CA MET A 185 -18.28 3.39 -5.66
C MET A 185 -18.08 4.40 -6.79
N GLY A 186 -18.83 5.52 -6.77
CA GLY A 186 -18.68 6.56 -7.81
C GLY A 186 -17.29 7.19 -7.86
N LEU A 187 -16.59 7.29 -6.73
CA LEU A 187 -15.19 7.74 -6.70
C LEU A 187 -14.27 6.69 -7.32
N ILE A 188 -14.43 5.43 -6.93
CA ILE A 188 -13.60 4.34 -7.46
C ILE A 188 -13.82 4.15 -8.96
N ASP A 189 -15.07 4.25 -9.43
CA ASP A 189 -15.39 4.13 -10.85
C ASP A 189 -14.77 5.29 -11.66
N GLU A 190 -14.80 6.52 -11.15
CA GLU A 190 -14.15 7.68 -11.79
C GLU A 190 -12.63 7.49 -11.89
N ILE A 191 -11.99 7.06 -10.79
CA ILE A 191 -10.55 6.78 -10.78
C ILE A 191 -10.22 5.68 -11.78
N ALA A 192 -10.93 4.55 -11.76
CA ALA A 192 -10.64 3.40 -12.62
C ALA A 192 -10.97 3.64 -14.10
N HIS A 193 -11.81 4.64 -14.41
CA HIS A 193 -12.08 5.06 -15.80
C HIS A 193 -10.91 5.87 -16.37
N ALA A 194 -10.27 6.70 -15.54
CA ALA A 194 -9.23 7.62 -15.98
C ALA A 194 -7.81 7.04 -15.84
N VAL A 195 -7.56 6.21 -14.84
CA VAL A 195 -6.24 5.68 -14.50
C VAL A 195 -6.28 4.15 -14.51
N ASP A 196 -5.24 3.55 -15.10
CA ASP A 196 -5.06 2.10 -15.06
C ASP A 196 -5.02 1.59 -13.61
N PRO A 197 -5.96 0.70 -13.19
CA PRO A 197 -5.97 0.15 -11.84
C PRO A 197 -4.67 -0.55 -11.41
N ASP A 198 -3.89 -1.05 -12.36
CA ASP A 198 -2.57 -1.63 -12.07
C ASP A 198 -1.57 -0.58 -11.51
N ARG A 199 -1.82 0.71 -11.74
CA ARG A 199 -1.02 1.81 -11.18
C ARG A 199 -1.47 2.24 -9.78
N ILE A 200 -2.54 1.65 -9.25
CA ILE A 200 -3.15 2.04 -7.98
C ILE A 200 -3.03 0.90 -6.98
N VAL A 201 -2.77 1.22 -5.72
CA VAL A 201 -2.91 0.33 -4.57
C VAL A 201 -4.10 0.82 -3.76
N PHE A 202 -5.17 0.06 -3.73
CA PHE A 202 -6.34 0.40 -2.91
C PHE A 202 -6.14 -0.09 -1.49
N GLU A 203 -6.14 0.80 -0.51
CA GLU A 203 -6.13 0.38 0.87
C GLU A 203 -7.45 -0.30 1.22
N ALA A 204 -7.39 -1.54 1.67
CA ALA A 204 -8.54 -2.39 1.97
C ALA A 204 -8.29 -3.19 3.26
N PRO A 205 -8.25 -2.54 4.43
CA PRO A 205 -7.92 -3.20 5.69
C PRO A 205 -8.99 -4.20 6.15
N GLN A 206 -10.23 -4.05 5.69
CA GLN A 206 -11.33 -4.94 6.08
C GLN A 206 -11.62 -5.98 5.01
N ARG A 207 -11.96 -7.22 5.44
CA ARG A 207 -12.28 -8.32 4.51
C ARG A 207 -13.37 -7.96 3.49
N GLN A 208 -14.43 -7.26 3.91
CA GLN A 208 -15.52 -6.88 3.00
C GLN A 208 -15.05 -5.95 1.89
N GLN A 209 -14.11 -5.06 2.20
CA GLN A 209 -13.47 -4.17 1.24
C GLN A 209 -12.60 -4.95 0.25
N GLN A 210 -11.80 -5.91 0.75
CA GLN A 210 -11.00 -6.81 -0.09
C GLN A 210 -11.89 -7.59 -1.07
N VAL A 211 -12.97 -8.17 -0.59
CA VAL A 211 -13.95 -8.88 -1.43
C VAL A 211 -14.52 -7.96 -2.50
N TRP A 212 -14.92 -6.74 -2.14
CA TRP A 212 -15.48 -5.77 -3.09
C TRP A 212 -14.50 -5.45 -4.22
N PHE A 213 -13.24 -5.15 -3.88
CA PHE A 213 -12.21 -4.86 -4.89
C PHE A 213 -11.90 -6.06 -5.78
N LEU A 214 -11.83 -7.26 -5.22
CA LEU A 214 -11.63 -8.49 -5.99
C LEU A 214 -12.79 -8.75 -6.96
N GLN A 215 -14.04 -8.55 -6.53
CA GLN A 215 -15.21 -8.68 -7.39
C GLN A 215 -15.25 -7.61 -8.48
N ARG A 216 -14.79 -6.40 -8.20
CA ARG A 216 -14.82 -5.27 -9.14
C ARG A 216 -13.71 -5.30 -10.17
N PHE A 217 -12.47 -5.66 -9.77
CA PHE A 217 -11.27 -5.56 -10.59
C PHE A 217 -10.58 -6.89 -10.86
N GLY A 218 -11.09 -7.97 -10.29
CA GLY A 218 -10.48 -9.29 -10.44
C GLY A 218 -9.35 -9.58 -9.45
N ARG A 219 -8.79 -10.78 -9.58
CA ARG A 219 -7.82 -11.38 -8.63
C ARG A 219 -6.52 -10.59 -8.49
N GLU A 220 -6.13 -9.91 -9.56
CA GLU A 220 -4.85 -9.19 -9.67
C GLU A 220 -4.93 -7.70 -9.29
N VAL A 221 -6.00 -7.27 -8.60
CA VAL A 221 -6.07 -5.92 -8.03
C VAL A 221 -5.03 -5.75 -6.92
N ASN A 222 -4.36 -4.59 -6.88
CA ASN A 222 -3.39 -4.28 -5.82
C ASN A 222 -4.11 -3.80 -4.58
N LEU A 223 -3.86 -4.45 -3.43
CA LEU A 223 -4.50 -4.13 -2.16
C LEU A 223 -3.46 -3.77 -1.09
N GLY A 224 -3.73 -2.69 -0.38
CA GLY A 224 -2.89 -2.16 0.69
C GLY A 224 -3.55 -2.20 2.07
N ASN A 225 -2.76 -1.85 3.07
CA ASN A 225 -3.13 -1.90 4.49
C ASN A 225 -3.63 -3.27 4.95
N ILE A 226 -3.11 -4.33 4.34
CA ILE A 226 -3.45 -5.70 4.74
C ILE A 226 -2.76 -6.01 6.06
N ALA A 227 -3.52 -6.44 7.06
CA ALA A 227 -2.94 -6.88 8.32
C ALA A 227 -2.12 -8.16 8.12
N PRO A 228 -0.99 -8.35 8.84
CA PRO A 228 -0.17 -9.55 8.72
C PRO A 228 -0.96 -10.85 8.87
N GLY A 229 -1.90 -10.89 9.81
CA GLY A 229 -2.78 -12.05 10.05
C GLY A 229 -3.81 -12.32 8.96
N ASP A 230 -4.04 -11.35 8.05
CA ASP A 230 -5.04 -11.45 6.99
C ASP A 230 -4.44 -11.85 5.62
N VAL A 231 -3.11 -11.96 5.51
CA VAL A 231 -2.44 -12.25 4.23
C VAL A 231 -2.94 -13.54 3.60
N LEU A 232 -2.93 -14.65 4.33
CA LEU A 232 -3.44 -15.93 3.81
C LEU A 232 -4.96 -15.90 3.58
N SER A 233 -5.70 -15.17 4.41
CA SER A 233 -7.13 -14.95 4.22
C SER A 233 -7.41 -14.25 2.89
N LEU A 234 -6.66 -13.19 2.57
CA LEU A 234 -6.75 -12.50 1.28
C LEU A 234 -6.33 -13.41 0.12
N GLU A 235 -5.26 -14.19 0.27
CA GLU A 235 -4.82 -15.10 -0.79
C GLU A 235 -5.89 -16.17 -1.08
N THR A 236 -6.59 -16.69 -0.06
CA THR A 236 -7.73 -17.60 -0.28
C THR A 236 -8.88 -16.94 -1.03
N LEU A 237 -9.12 -15.64 -0.83
CA LEU A 237 -10.09 -14.87 -1.62
C LEU A 237 -9.64 -14.76 -3.08
N ARG A 238 -8.37 -14.42 -3.32
CA ARG A 238 -7.79 -14.31 -4.67
C ARG A 238 -7.87 -15.63 -5.45
N LEU A 239 -7.67 -16.75 -4.77
CA LEU A 239 -7.71 -18.08 -5.38
C LEU A 239 -9.13 -18.67 -5.51
N GLY A 240 -10.18 -17.93 -5.13
CA GLY A 240 -11.55 -18.41 -5.22
C GLY A 240 -11.89 -19.52 -4.21
N LEU A 241 -11.11 -19.64 -3.13
CA LEU A 241 -11.29 -20.68 -2.10
C LEU A 241 -12.31 -20.30 -1.01
N ARG A 242 -13.00 -19.18 -1.20
CA ARG A 242 -14.03 -18.69 -0.27
C ARG A 242 -15.32 -18.39 -1.01
N SER A 243 -16.45 -18.57 -0.33
CA SER A 243 -17.80 -18.34 -0.88
C SER A 243 -17.96 -16.99 -1.55
N ASP A 244 -17.31 -15.95 -1.02
CA ASP A 244 -17.42 -14.58 -1.54
C ASP A 244 -16.78 -14.39 -2.93
N THR A 245 -15.86 -15.29 -3.31
CA THR A 245 -15.03 -15.13 -4.52
C THR A 245 -14.93 -16.41 -5.35
N MET A 246 -15.69 -17.44 -5.00
CA MET A 246 -15.66 -18.75 -5.67
C MET A 246 -16.02 -18.65 -7.17
N GLU A 247 -16.86 -17.69 -7.53
CA GLU A 247 -17.33 -17.48 -8.91
C GLU A 247 -16.56 -16.36 -9.65
N LEU A 248 -15.45 -15.86 -9.07
CA LEU A 248 -14.63 -14.89 -9.78
C LEU A 248 -14.04 -15.52 -11.04
N PRO A 249 -14.10 -14.83 -12.18
CA PRO A 249 -13.57 -15.31 -13.45
C PRO A 249 -12.05 -15.45 -13.44
#